data_8b51a7a7967a45e9af0ff7f70a7f1663
#
_entry.id   8b51a7a7967a45e9af0ff7f70a7f1663
#
_cell.length_a   1.000
_cell.length_b   1.000
_cell.length_c   1.000
_cell.angle_alpha   90.00
_cell.angle_beta   90.00
_cell.angle_gamma   90.00
#
_symmetry.space_group_name_H-M   'P 1'
#
loop_
_entity.id
_entity.type
_entity.pdbx_description
1 polymer ?
#
loop_
_entity_poly.entity_id
_entity_poly.type
_entity_poly.pdbx_seq_one_letter_code
_entity_poly.pdbx_strand_id
1 'polypeptide(L)'
;KKIYLFIDEYDNFTNMILAHEEHLMRYRNQTHGEGYLRQFFNTIKGAAGNTLGRVFVTGVSPVTMDDLTSGFNIGTNYSLSPDFNEMTGFTEKEVREMLDYYGSVLPFNHTTDELIKVMKPWYDNYCFAEERYGETTMYNSVMVLNFVDNYIRSEYQIPKKMVETNIRIDYDKMRMLIRHDKEFAHDASIIQQLVTQGFVTGTLNENFPAERINDPDNFLSLLFYFGMVTIDGTYDGETKFIIPNEVVRDQMYTYLLDTYKENDLVYDRYSKGKLESKLAYHGEYKPYFEYIANCLKKYSSQRDKQKGEAFVHGFTLAMTSQNKFYRPISELDNDGGYADIFLSPLCDIYKDMVDSYIIELKYCKSQTTDEQVKKLFEEASAQISRYADSDMVREAVKTTKLHKLVVIYRGAEMVACEEI
;
A
#
# COMPACT_ATOMS: atom_id res chain seq x y z
N LYS A 1 -35.04 -11.87 30.55
CA LYS A 1 -34.36 -10.96 29.60
C LYS A 1 -32.97 -11.51 29.36
N LYS A 2 -32.55 -11.57 28.09
CA LYS A 2 -31.18 -11.94 27.69
C LYS A 2 -30.37 -10.70 27.46
N ILE A 3 -29.07 -10.76 27.75
CA ILE A 3 -28.09 -9.68 27.51
C ILE A 3 -27.49 -9.89 26.12
N TYR A 4 -27.33 -8.82 25.36
CA TYR A 4 -26.49 -8.76 24.16
C TYR A 4 -25.16 -8.14 24.54
N LEU A 5 -24.06 -8.81 24.21
CA LEU A 5 -22.71 -8.37 24.51
C LEU A 5 -22.01 -7.95 23.21
N PHE A 6 -21.47 -6.73 23.15
CA PHE A 6 -20.63 -6.22 22.09
C PHE A 6 -19.23 -6.01 22.64
N ILE A 7 -18.24 -6.58 21.99
CA ILE A 7 -16.82 -6.40 22.33
C ILE A 7 -16.16 -5.81 21.10
N ASP A 8 -15.72 -4.57 21.21
CA ASP A 8 -14.98 -3.88 20.17
C ASP A 8 -13.48 -3.91 20.47
N GLU A 9 -12.66 -3.96 19.42
CA GLU A 9 -11.19 -4.00 19.52
C GLU A 9 -10.69 -5.13 20.47
N TYR A 10 -11.27 -6.34 20.38
CA TYR A 10 -10.89 -7.46 21.25
C TYR A 10 -9.39 -7.79 21.22
N ASP A 11 -8.72 -7.43 20.14
CA ASP A 11 -7.32 -7.67 19.86
C ASP A 11 -6.39 -6.47 20.17
N ASN A 12 -6.91 -5.36 20.68
CA ASN A 12 -6.12 -4.17 20.97
C ASN A 12 -4.93 -4.46 21.90
N PHE A 13 -5.15 -5.33 22.88
CA PHE A 13 -4.08 -5.80 23.77
C PHE A 13 -2.98 -6.56 23.00
N THR A 14 -3.34 -7.43 22.05
CA THR A 14 -2.41 -8.19 21.21
C THR A 14 -1.63 -7.27 20.30
N ASN A 15 -2.30 -6.31 19.70
CA ASN A 15 -1.67 -5.33 18.81
C ASN A 15 -0.60 -4.51 19.54
N MET A 16 -0.83 -4.17 20.82
CA MET A 16 0.18 -3.51 21.65
C MET A 16 1.38 -4.40 21.97
N ILE A 17 1.18 -5.72 22.09
CA ILE A 17 2.25 -6.67 22.39
C ILE A 17 3.04 -7.03 21.16
N LEU A 18 2.39 -7.20 20.02
CA LEU A 18 3.05 -7.45 18.74
C LEU A 18 3.96 -6.29 18.33
N ALA A 19 3.71 -5.08 18.83
CA ALA A 19 4.59 -3.93 18.61
C ALA A 19 5.96 -4.02 19.33
N HIS A 20 6.16 -4.98 20.25
CA HIS A 20 7.39 -5.09 21.03
C HIS A 20 7.72 -6.56 21.35
N GLU A 21 8.80 -7.08 20.78
CA GLU A 21 9.28 -8.48 21.00
C GLU A 21 9.43 -8.86 22.49
N GLU A 22 9.84 -7.92 23.32
CA GLU A 22 9.98 -8.12 24.79
C GLU A 22 8.64 -8.45 25.47
N HIS A 23 7.52 -8.23 24.80
CA HIS A 23 6.18 -8.43 25.36
C HIS A 23 5.55 -9.79 25.03
N LEU A 24 6.13 -10.61 24.15
CA LEU A 24 5.61 -11.95 23.80
C LEU A 24 5.42 -12.85 25.05
N MET A 25 6.32 -12.78 26.02
CA MET A 25 6.16 -13.49 27.31
C MET A 25 4.95 -12.99 28.12
N ARG A 26 4.69 -11.68 28.09
CA ARG A 26 3.51 -11.09 28.75
C ARG A 26 2.22 -11.50 28.04
N TYR A 27 2.24 -11.55 26.72
CA TYR A 27 1.14 -12.02 25.91
C TYR A 27 0.76 -13.45 26.26
N ARG A 28 1.73 -14.39 26.24
CA ARG A 28 1.50 -15.79 26.61
C ARG A 28 0.90 -15.94 28.01
N ASN A 29 1.37 -15.15 28.97
CA ASN A 29 0.85 -15.17 30.33
C ASN A 29 -0.63 -14.70 30.43
N GLN A 30 -1.12 -13.92 29.47
CA GLN A 30 -2.49 -13.42 29.45
C GLN A 30 -3.44 -14.28 28.60
N THR A 31 -2.94 -14.89 27.54
CA THR A 31 -3.73 -15.66 26.56
C THR A 31 -3.71 -17.17 26.81
N HIS A 32 -2.67 -17.69 27.47
CA HIS A 32 -2.49 -19.12 27.73
C HIS A 32 -2.71 -19.49 29.21
N GLY A 33 -2.95 -20.77 29.48
CA GLY A 33 -3.10 -21.32 30.82
C GLY A 33 -4.24 -20.66 31.60
N GLU A 34 -3.93 -20.04 32.74
CA GLU A 34 -4.86 -19.33 33.63
C GLU A 34 -4.88 -17.81 33.34
N GLY A 35 -4.44 -17.36 32.14
CA GLY A 35 -4.39 -15.96 31.78
C GLY A 35 -5.75 -15.26 31.82
N TYR A 36 -5.75 -13.99 32.23
CA TYR A 36 -6.95 -13.19 32.43
C TYR A 36 -7.88 -13.13 31.20
N LEU A 37 -7.34 -12.91 30.03
CA LEU A 37 -8.12 -12.85 28.78
C LEU A 37 -8.81 -14.18 28.51
N ARG A 38 -8.09 -15.30 28.66
CA ARG A 38 -8.66 -16.62 28.50
C ARG A 38 -9.79 -16.90 29.50
N GLN A 39 -9.62 -16.52 30.77
CA GLN A 39 -10.68 -16.65 31.79
C GLN A 39 -11.89 -15.78 31.44
N PHE A 40 -11.69 -14.57 30.95
CA PHE A 40 -12.75 -13.69 30.50
C PHE A 40 -13.60 -14.33 29.39
N PHE A 41 -12.98 -14.81 28.32
CA PHE A 41 -13.68 -15.46 27.21
C PHE A 41 -14.31 -16.80 27.62
N ASN A 42 -13.69 -17.56 28.50
CA ASN A 42 -14.32 -18.76 29.09
C ASN A 42 -15.58 -18.43 29.90
N THR A 43 -15.60 -17.31 30.63
CA THR A 43 -16.76 -16.83 31.35
C THR A 43 -17.91 -16.47 30.40
N ILE A 44 -17.59 -15.76 29.30
CA ILE A 44 -18.55 -15.44 28.23
C ILE A 44 -19.12 -16.72 27.62
N LYS A 45 -18.28 -17.71 27.33
CA LYS A 45 -18.69 -19.02 26.81
C LYS A 45 -19.65 -19.73 27.75
N GLY A 46 -19.35 -19.75 29.05
CA GLY A 46 -20.23 -20.37 30.07
C GLY A 46 -21.58 -19.65 30.24
N ALA A 47 -21.63 -18.35 29.94
CA ALA A 47 -22.86 -17.55 29.98
C ALA A 47 -23.67 -17.62 28.69
N ALA A 48 -23.07 -18.04 27.60
CA ALA A 48 -23.71 -18.14 26.28
C ALA A 48 -24.85 -19.16 26.29
N GLY A 49 -25.96 -18.80 25.69
CA GLY A 49 -27.18 -19.63 25.65
C GLY A 49 -28.09 -19.49 26.90
N ASN A 50 -27.55 -19.13 28.04
CA ASN A 50 -28.29 -18.90 29.28
C ASN A 50 -28.59 -17.41 29.49
N THR A 51 -27.65 -16.70 30.04
CA THR A 51 -27.75 -15.26 30.37
C THR A 51 -27.46 -14.39 29.14
N LEU A 52 -26.47 -14.76 28.32
CA LEU A 52 -26.16 -14.08 27.08
C LEU A 52 -27.01 -14.59 25.91
N GLY A 53 -27.71 -13.70 25.24
CA GLY A 53 -28.52 -14.00 24.05
C GLY A 53 -27.72 -14.01 22.78
N ARG A 54 -26.83 -13.04 22.62
CA ARG A 54 -25.89 -12.87 21.48
C ARG A 54 -24.60 -12.24 21.98
N VAL A 55 -23.51 -12.61 21.32
CA VAL A 55 -22.21 -11.98 21.50
C VAL A 55 -21.73 -11.56 20.10
N PHE A 56 -21.32 -10.32 19.96
CA PHE A 56 -20.72 -9.79 18.75
C PHE A 56 -19.35 -9.22 19.10
N VAL A 57 -18.33 -9.65 18.36
CA VAL A 57 -16.92 -9.32 18.63
C VAL A 57 -16.33 -8.71 17.38
N THR A 58 -15.68 -7.56 17.52
CA THR A 58 -14.93 -6.89 16.43
C THR A 58 -13.49 -6.71 16.83
N GLY A 59 -12.61 -6.71 15.83
CA GLY A 59 -11.17 -6.48 15.96
C GLY A 59 -10.51 -6.49 14.61
N VAL A 60 -9.19 -6.26 14.58
CA VAL A 60 -8.39 -6.18 13.35
C VAL A 60 -7.59 -7.46 13.12
N SER A 61 -6.94 -7.99 14.15
CA SER A 61 -6.00 -9.10 14.01
C SER A 61 -6.64 -10.45 14.39
N PRO A 62 -6.53 -11.50 13.56
CA PRO A 62 -7.02 -12.84 13.88
C PRO A 62 -6.14 -13.57 14.89
N VAL A 63 -4.93 -13.09 15.15
CA VAL A 63 -3.92 -13.75 16.01
C VAL A 63 -4.44 -14.04 17.40
N THR A 64 -5.08 -13.07 18.03
CA THR A 64 -5.61 -13.22 19.41
C THR A 64 -6.69 -14.29 19.51
N MET A 65 -7.52 -14.44 18.47
CA MET A 65 -8.60 -15.42 18.49
C MET A 65 -8.07 -16.84 18.51
N ASP A 66 -7.00 -17.17 17.78
CA ASP A 66 -6.43 -18.52 17.81
C ASP A 66 -5.91 -18.88 19.21
N ASP A 67 -5.17 -18.00 19.85
CA ASP A 67 -4.64 -18.20 21.19
C ASP A 67 -5.71 -18.28 22.27
N LEU A 68 -6.85 -17.62 22.07
CA LEU A 68 -8.01 -17.66 22.96
C LEU A 68 -8.96 -18.81 22.64
N THR A 69 -9.03 -19.29 21.39
CA THR A 69 -10.07 -20.21 20.89
C THR A 69 -9.94 -21.64 21.38
N SER A 70 -8.82 -22.08 21.95
CA SER A 70 -8.84 -23.35 22.70
C SER A 70 -9.89 -23.32 23.85
N GLY A 71 -10.41 -22.11 24.18
CA GLY A 71 -11.49 -21.87 25.14
C GLY A 71 -12.78 -21.27 24.55
N PHE A 72 -12.74 -20.56 23.41
CA PHE A 72 -13.88 -19.78 22.89
C PHE A 72 -14.30 -20.22 21.47
N ASN A 73 -14.64 -21.46 21.28
CA ASN A 73 -15.06 -22.04 19.99
C ASN A 73 -16.58 -21.95 19.74
N ILE A 74 -17.23 -20.87 20.16
CA ILE A 74 -18.68 -20.65 20.02
C ILE A 74 -19.04 -19.57 19.01
N GLY A 75 -18.04 -18.84 18.51
CA GLY A 75 -18.22 -17.81 17.49
C GLY A 75 -18.09 -18.37 16.07
N THR A 76 -18.79 -17.73 15.14
CA THR A 76 -18.57 -17.90 13.69
C THR A 76 -17.80 -16.69 13.20
N ASN A 77 -16.69 -16.91 12.48
CA ASN A 77 -15.95 -15.85 11.83
C ASN A 77 -16.67 -15.46 10.53
N TYR A 78 -16.95 -14.18 10.37
CA TYR A 78 -17.61 -13.62 9.19
C TYR A 78 -16.69 -12.67 8.40
N SER A 79 -15.41 -12.56 8.77
CA SER A 79 -14.49 -11.59 8.20
C SER A 79 -14.28 -11.76 6.69
N LEU A 80 -14.32 -13.02 6.20
CA LEU A 80 -14.15 -13.36 4.78
C LEU A 80 -15.48 -13.81 4.14
N SER A 81 -16.61 -13.67 4.85
CA SER A 81 -17.90 -14.09 4.32
C SER A 81 -18.40 -13.14 3.23
N PRO A 82 -18.80 -13.66 2.06
CA PRO A 82 -19.33 -12.84 0.96
C PRO A 82 -20.59 -12.04 1.34
N ASP A 83 -21.37 -12.51 2.33
CA ASP A 83 -22.54 -11.79 2.82
C ASP A 83 -22.21 -10.50 3.59
N PHE A 84 -20.97 -10.37 4.04
CA PHE A 84 -20.49 -9.23 4.84
C PHE A 84 -19.41 -8.40 4.16
N ASN A 85 -19.16 -8.62 2.86
CA ASN A 85 -18.17 -7.86 2.08
C ASN A 85 -18.39 -6.34 2.14
N GLU A 86 -19.66 -5.91 2.20
CA GLU A 86 -20.05 -4.50 2.26
C GLU A 86 -20.33 -4.00 3.69
N MET A 87 -19.95 -4.76 4.72
CA MET A 87 -20.22 -4.38 6.12
C MET A 87 -19.32 -3.25 6.62
N THR A 88 -18.11 -3.13 6.08
CA THR A 88 -17.12 -2.15 6.50
C THR A 88 -16.71 -1.26 5.33
N GLY A 89 -16.62 0.06 5.55
CA GLY A 89 -16.36 1.03 4.50
C GLY A 89 -17.63 1.63 3.90
N PHE A 90 -17.51 2.26 2.73
CA PHE A 90 -18.63 2.75 1.92
C PHE A 90 -18.54 2.17 0.51
N THR A 91 -19.68 1.82 -0.05
CA THR A 91 -19.82 1.56 -1.49
C THR A 91 -19.70 2.87 -2.28
N GLU A 92 -19.32 2.82 -3.57
CA GLU A 92 -19.31 4.02 -4.42
C GLU A 92 -20.69 4.69 -4.45
N LYS A 93 -21.78 3.91 -4.42
CA LYS A 93 -23.15 4.41 -4.37
C LYS A 93 -23.39 5.29 -3.13
N GLU A 94 -22.98 4.83 -1.96
CA GLU A 94 -23.14 5.58 -0.70
C GLU A 94 -22.29 6.86 -0.70
N VAL A 95 -21.06 6.79 -1.24
CA VAL A 95 -20.22 7.99 -1.39
C VAL A 95 -20.86 9.00 -2.32
N ARG A 96 -21.45 8.56 -3.45
CA ARG A 96 -22.19 9.41 -4.39
C ARG A 96 -23.41 10.06 -3.72
N GLU A 97 -24.22 9.28 -3.03
CA GLU A 97 -25.40 9.79 -2.30
C GLU A 97 -25.00 10.86 -1.27
N MET A 98 -23.90 10.65 -0.56
CA MET A 98 -23.36 11.63 0.37
C MET A 98 -22.91 12.92 -0.34
N LEU A 99 -22.16 12.82 -1.42
CA LEU A 99 -21.67 13.98 -2.18
C LEU A 99 -22.82 14.75 -2.82
N ASP A 100 -23.81 14.08 -3.38
CA ASP A 100 -25.02 14.68 -3.97
C ASP A 100 -25.82 15.43 -2.90
N TYR A 101 -25.97 14.84 -1.71
CA TYR A 101 -26.64 15.52 -0.59
C TYR A 101 -25.90 16.81 -0.21
N TYR A 102 -24.60 16.75 0.03
CA TYR A 102 -23.83 17.95 0.38
C TYR A 102 -23.81 18.98 -0.75
N GLY A 103 -23.66 18.56 -2.00
CA GLY A 103 -23.71 19.44 -3.18
C GLY A 103 -25.06 20.10 -3.40
N SER A 104 -26.16 19.52 -2.89
CA SER A 104 -27.50 20.14 -2.93
C SER A 104 -27.68 21.27 -1.94
N VAL A 105 -26.91 21.29 -0.82
CA VAL A 105 -27.05 22.27 0.28
C VAL A 105 -25.85 23.21 0.40
N LEU A 106 -24.72 22.88 -0.22
CA LEU A 106 -23.48 23.66 -0.20
C LEU A 106 -23.04 23.99 -1.63
N PRO A 107 -22.38 25.14 -1.88
CA PRO A 107 -21.98 25.57 -3.22
C PRO A 107 -20.70 24.86 -3.68
N PHE A 108 -20.77 23.54 -3.93
CA PHE A 108 -19.64 22.76 -4.44
C PHE A 108 -19.15 23.28 -5.78
N ASN A 109 -17.83 23.36 -5.95
CA ASN A 109 -17.16 23.79 -7.18
C ASN A 109 -17.02 22.65 -8.20
N HIS A 110 -17.22 21.40 -7.77
CA HIS A 110 -17.03 20.19 -8.58
C HIS A 110 -18.29 19.34 -8.54
N THR A 111 -18.54 18.62 -9.62
CA THR A 111 -19.59 17.62 -9.69
C THR A 111 -19.23 16.38 -8.87
N THR A 112 -20.23 15.58 -8.52
CA THR A 112 -20.03 14.28 -7.86
C THR A 112 -19.08 13.39 -8.65
N ASP A 113 -19.19 13.33 -9.99
CA ASP A 113 -18.31 12.53 -10.84
C ASP A 113 -16.85 13.00 -10.78
N GLU A 114 -16.61 14.30 -10.78
CA GLU A 114 -15.25 14.85 -10.63
C GLU A 114 -14.66 14.51 -9.27
N LEU A 115 -15.44 14.62 -8.20
CA LEU A 115 -14.97 14.26 -6.85
C LEU A 115 -14.71 12.76 -6.70
N ILE A 116 -15.57 11.91 -7.24
CA ILE A 116 -15.36 10.45 -7.26
C ILE A 116 -14.09 10.11 -8.06
N LYS A 117 -13.88 10.71 -9.23
CA LYS A 117 -12.67 10.49 -10.03
C LYS A 117 -11.38 10.84 -9.26
N VAL A 118 -11.42 11.87 -8.42
CA VAL A 118 -10.29 12.25 -7.56
C VAL A 118 -10.12 11.29 -6.39
N MET A 119 -11.21 10.90 -5.72
CA MET A 119 -11.17 10.10 -4.49
C MET A 119 -10.88 8.62 -4.74
N LYS A 120 -11.38 8.06 -5.84
CA LYS A 120 -11.34 6.62 -6.14
C LYS A 120 -9.92 6.03 -6.04
N PRO A 121 -8.89 6.57 -6.68
CA PRO A 121 -7.54 6.03 -6.58
C PRO A 121 -6.96 6.04 -5.17
N TRP A 122 -7.45 6.94 -4.31
CA TRP A 122 -6.92 7.15 -2.97
C TRP A 122 -7.60 6.32 -1.89
N TYR A 123 -8.90 6.04 -2.03
CA TYR A 123 -9.69 5.52 -0.91
C TYR A 123 -10.48 4.25 -1.20
N ASP A 124 -10.65 3.89 -2.48
CA ASP A 124 -11.42 2.73 -2.93
C ASP A 124 -10.56 1.46 -3.00
N ASN A 125 -11.13 0.43 -3.56
CA ASN A 125 -10.53 -0.81 -3.99
C ASN A 125 -10.37 -1.89 -2.91
N TYR A 126 -11.07 -1.80 -1.77
CA TYR A 126 -11.10 -2.91 -0.83
C TYR A 126 -12.12 -3.98 -1.24
N CYS A 127 -11.68 -5.24 -1.27
CA CYS A 127 -12.50 -6.43 -1.44
C CYS A 127 -12.15 -7.41 -0.32
N PHE A 128 -13.13 -7.83 0.47
CA PHE A 128 -12.92 -8.63 1.67
C PHE A 128 -13.29 -10.11 1.48
N ALA A 129 -14.02 -10.46 0.43
CA ALA A 129 -14.41 -11.83 0.11
C ALA A 129 -14.05 -12.16 -1.34
N GLU A 130 -13.42 -13.32 -1.55
CA GLU A 130 -12.94 -13.76 -2.87
C GLU A 130 -14.09 -13.91 -3.89
N GLU A 131 -15.23 -14.41 -3.42
CA GLU A 131 -16.45 -14.60 -4.24
C GLU A 131 -17.08 -13.28 -4.68
N ARG A 132 -16.71 -12.15 -4.06
CA ARG A 132 -17.20 -10.81 -4.40
C ARG A 132 -16.24 -10.00 -5.26
N TYR A 133 -15.12 -10.59 -5.65
CA TYR A 133 -14.20 -9.93 -6.57
C TYR A 133 -14.91 -9.58 -7.91
N GLY A 134 -14.69 -8.33 -8.36
CA GLY A 134 -15.29 -7.82 -9.58
C GLY A 134 -16.74 -7.34 -9.45
N GLU A 135 -17.38 -7.47 -8.28
CA GLU A 135 -18.74 -6.95 -8.05
C GLU A 135 -18.71 -5.54 -7.45
N THR A 136 -18.30 -5.42 -6.19
CA THR A 136 -18.30 -4.14 -5.45
C THR A 136 -17.01 -3.99 -4.67
N THR A 137 -16.35 -2.85 -4.83
CA THR A 137 -15.22 -2.44 -3.98
C THR A 137 -15.66 -1.42 -2.93
N MET A 138 -14.94 -1.39 -1.83
CA MET A 138 -15.28 -0.56 -0.68
C MET A 138 -14.28 0.58 -0.52
N TYR A 139 -14.80 1.77 -0.28
CA TYR A 139 -14.03 2.95 0.11
C TYR A 139 -13.72 2.93 1.61
N ASN A 140 -12.52 3.37 1.99
CA ASN A 140 -12.22 3.63 3.39
C ASN A 140 -13.07 4.80 3.91
N SER A 141 -14.03 4.50 4.80
CA SER A 141 -15.01 5.46 5.29
C SER A 141 -14.38 6.67 6.00
N VAL A 142 -13.34 6.45 6.79
CA VAL A 142 -12.66 7.53 7.54
C VAL A 142 -11.96 8.49 6.59
N MET A 143 -11.30 7.97 5.54
CA MET A 143 -10.63 8.80 4.54
C MET A 143 -11.62 9.59 3.69
N VAL A 144 -12.75 8.97 3.31
CA VAL A 144 -13.83 9.66 2.59
C VAL A 144 -14.39 10.82 3.41
N LEU A 145 -14.74 10.58 4.67
CA LEU A 145 -15.28 11.63 5.55
C LEU A 145 -14.28 12.77 5.78
N ASN A 146 -12.99 12.42 5.94
CA ASN A 146 -11.94 13.40 6.08
C ASN A 146 -11.73 14.24 4.82
N PHE A 147 -11.80 13.62 3.63
CA PHE A 147 -11.74 14.33 2.36
C PHE A 147 -12.90 15.34 2.25
N VAL A 148 -14.12 14.92 2.52
CA VAL A 148 -15.31 15.79 2.44
C VAL A 148 -15.21 16.95 3.42
N ASP A 149 -14.80 16.71 4.68
CA ASP A 149 -14.60 17.75 5.67
C ASP A 149 -13.53 18.77 5.20
N ASN A 150 -12.38 18.29 4.72
CA ASN A 150 -11.32 19.16 4.22
C ASN A 150 -11.73 19.91 2.94
N TYR A 151 -12.49 19.30 2.05
CA TYR A 151 -13.02 19.92 0.84
C TYR A 151 -13.95 21.10 1.20
N ILE A 152 -14.85 20.88 2.16
CA ILE A 152 -15.75 21.94 2.66
C ILE A 152 -14.95 23.07 3.33
N ARG A 153 -14.00 22.75 4.19
CA ARG A 153 -13.16 23.75 4.91
C ARG A 153 -12.22 24.52 3.99
N SER A 154 -11.84 23.95 2.86
CA SER A 154 -10.97 24.58 1.85
C SER A 154 -11.76 25.37 0.79
N GLU A 155 -12.94 25.87 1.14
CA GLU A 155 -13.81 26.62 0.23
C GLU A 155 -14.09 25.87 -1.08
N TYR A 156 -14.36 24.56 -0.95
CA TYR A 156 -14.68 23.65 -2.05
C TYR A 156 -13.57 23.50 -3.09
N GLN A 157 -12.30 23.58 -2.63
CA GLN A 157 -11.13 23.22 -3.43
C GLN A 157 -10.67 21.80 -3.06
N ILE A 158 -10.16 21.07 -4.05
CA ILE A 158 -9.57 19.74 -3.82
C ILE A 158 -8.42 19.86 -2.82
N PRO A 159 -8.43 19.09 -1.72
CA PRO A 159 -7.38 19.16 -0.70
C PRO A 159 -6.01 18.81 -1.31
N LYS A 160 -5.00 19.62 -1.02
CA LYS A 160 -3.61 19.33 -1.44
C LYS A 160 -3.02 18.08 -0.75
N LYS A 161 -3.57 17.73 0.40
CA LYS A 161 -3.22 16.53 1.17
C LYS A 161 -4.39 15.55 1.06
N MET A 162 -4.17 14.45 0.36
CA MET A 162 -5.14 13.37 0.25
C MET A 162 -5.06 12.40 1.43
N VAL A 163 -3.96 12.40 2.17
CA VAL A 163 -3.71 11.52 3.32
C VAL A 163 -3.57 12.36 4.58
N GLU A 164 -4.47 12.17 5.53
CA GLU A 164 -4.35 12.83 6.85
C GLU A 164 -3.43 12.02 7.77
N THR A 165 -2.45 12.72 8.35
CA THR A 165 -1.37 12.07 9.12
C THR A 165 -1.90 11.36 10.37
N ASN A 166 -2.99 11.88 10.95
CA ASN A 166 -3.60 11.32 12.16
C ASN A 166 -4.50 10.10 11.90
N ILE A 167 -4.85 9.85 10.62
CA ILE A 167 -5.74 8.76 10.19
C ILE A 167 -4.91 7.64 9.53
N ARG A 168 -3.59 7.78 9.51
CA ARG A 168 -2.70 6.72 9.03
C ARG A 168 -2.90 5.47 9.88
N ILE A 169 -2.87 4.31 9.23
CA ILE A 169 -2.72 3.02 9.92
C ILE A 169 -1.59 3.18 10.94
N ASP A 170 -1.83 2.69 12.14
CA ASP A 170 -0.90 2.79 13.25
C ASP A 170 0.53 2.46 12.80
N TYR A 171 1.37 3.49 12.82
CA TYR A 171 2.74 3.45 12.31
C TYR A 171 3.55 2.33 12.97
N ASP A 172 3.33 2.09 14.24
CA ASP A 172 4.05 1.06 14.98
C ASP A 172 3.66 -0.36 14.55
N LYS A 173 2.40 -0.60 14.21
CA LYS A 173 1.93 -1.90 13.67
C LYS A 173 2.60 -2.20 12.34
N MET A 174 2.60 -1.24 11.43
CA MET A 174 3.29 -1.39 10.15
C MET A 174 4.79 -1.66 10.31
N ARG A 175 5.46 -0.88 11.16
CA ARG A 175 6.90 -1.02 11.42
C ARG A 175 7.24 -2.42 11.94
N MET A 176 6.38 -2.98 12.76
CA MET A 176 6.50 -4.36 13.22
C MET A 176 6.37 -5.35 12.07
N LEU A 177 5.32 -5.23 11.25
CA LEU A 177 5.09 -6.10 10.10
C LEU A 177 6.30 -6.15 9.16
N ILE A 178 6.90 -5.00 8.85
CA ILE A 178 8.08 -4.93 8.00
C ILE A 178 9.34 -5.51 8.67
N ARG A 179 9.47 -5.40 9.98
CA ARG A 179 10.57 -6.09 10.70
C ARG A 179 10.47 -7.60 10.55
N HIS A 180 9.27 -8.15 10.63
CA HIS A 180 9.02 -9.57 10.38
C HIS A 180 9.33 -9.96 8.92
N ASP A 181 8.95 -9.14 7.94
CA ASP A 181 9.27 -9.39 6.53
C ASP A 181 10.78 -9.45 6.24
N LYS A 182 11.62 -8.76 7.03
CA LYS A 182 13.09 -8.81 6.90
C LYS A 182 13.73 -10.12 7.38
N GLU A 183 13.05 -10.90 8.20
CA GLU A 183 13.52 -12.21 8.64
C GLU A 183 13.39 -13.25 7.50
N PHE A 184 12.55 -12.99 6.50
CA PHE A 184 12.51 -13.77 5.26
C PHE A 184 13.75 -13.48 4.42
N ALA A 185 14.28 -14.50 3.77
CA ALA A 185 15.38 -14.35 2.80
C ALA A 185 14.99 -13.27 1.76
N HIS A 186 15.92 -12.42 1.37
CA HIS A 186 15.71 -11.23 0.53
C HIS A 186 14.87 -11.45 -0.75
N ASP A 187 14.88 -12.66 -1.31
CA ASP A 187 14.15 -12.99 -2.53
C ASP A 187 12.67 -13.37 -2.28
N ALA A 188 12.24 -13.45 -1.02
CA ALA A 188 10.91 -13.89 -0.62
C ALA A 188 10.11 -12.79 0.13
N SER A 189 10.61 -11.56 0.22
CA SER A 189 9.90 -10.47 0.90
C SER A 189 8.58 -10.15 0.19
N ILE A 190 7.46 -10.38 0.87
CA ILE A 190 6.11 -10.08 0.37
C ILE A 190 5.95 -8.60 0.04
N ILE A 191 6.48 -7.72 0.90
CA ILE A 191 6.40 -6.27 0.67
C ILE A 191 7.21 -5.87 -0.56
N GLN A 192 8.38 -6.45 -0.76
CA GLN A 192 9.18 -6.18 -1.95
C GLN A 192 8.48 -6.66 -3.22
N GLN A 193 7.87 -7.85 -3.21
CA GLN A 193 7.08 -8.35 -4.34
C GLN A 193 5.90 -7.42 -4.65
N LEU A 194 5.11 -7.03 -3.64
CA LEU A 194 4.01 -6.08 -3.79
C LEU A 194 4.45 -4.75 -4.41
N VAL A 195 5.64 -4.26 -4.05
CA VAL A 195 6.16 -2.99 -4.57
C VAL A 195 6.73 -3.13 -5.99
N THR A 196 7.40 -4.24 -6.30
CA THR A 196 8.13 -4.42 -7.58
C THR A 196 7.34 -5.15 -8.64
N GLN A 197 6.47 -6.10 -8.25
CA GLN A 197 5.63 -6.89 -9.16
C GLN A 197 4.16 -6.43 -9.17
N GLY A 198 3.79 -5.55 -8.24
CA GLY A 198 2.42 -5.05 -8.10
C GLY A 198 1.47 -6.00 -7.37
N PHE A 199 1.79 -7.28 -7.23
CA PHE A 199 0.94 -8.27 -6.58
C PHE A 199 1.75 -9.39 -5.90
N VAL A 200 1.06 -10.13 -5.04
CA VAL A 200 1.49 -11.43 -4.50
C VAL A 200 0.34 -12.42 -4.54
N THR A 201 0.64 -13.71 -4.52
CA THR A 201 -0.36 -14.77 -4.39
C THR A 201 -0.16 -15.53 -3.07
N GLY A 202 -1.23 -16.13 -2.55
CA GLY A 202 -1.17 -16.93 -1.34
C GLY A 202 -2.55 -17.27 -0.81
N THR A 203 -2.57 -17.85 0.41
CA THR A 203 -3.79 -18.27 1.09
C THR A 203 -4.08 -17.39 2.29
N LEU A 204 -5.35 -17.00 2.49
CA LEU A 204 -5.79 -16.32 3.70
C LEU A 204 -6.09 -17.31 4.81
N ASN A 205 -5.37 -17.16 5.90
CA ASN A 205 -5.62 -17.87 7.13
C ASN A 205 -6.53 -17.06 8.06
N GLU A 206 -7.66 -17.63 8.45
CA GLU A 206 -8.61 -16.98 9.33
C GLU A 206 -8.16 -16.92 10.79
N ASN A 207 -7.26 -17.82 11.19
CA ASN A 207 -6.72 -17.92 12.55
C ASN A 207 -5.31 -18.49 12.51
N PHE A 208 -4.41 -17.92 13.29
CA PHE A 208 -3.07 -18.44 13.50
C PHE A 208 -2.46 -17.88 14.81
N PRO A 209 -1.62 -18.65 15.51
CA PRO A 209 -0.99 -18.21 16.75
C PRO A 209 0.11 -17.16 16.50
N ALA A 210 0.37 -16.32 17.48
CA ALA A 210 1.38 -15.26 17.40
C ALA A 210 2.79 -15.77 17.05
N GLU A 211 3.12 -17.00 17.46
CA GLU A 211 4.41 -17.63 17.18
C GLU A 211 4.64 -17.96 15.69
N ARG A 212 3.55 -18.03 14.91
CA ARG A 212 3.59 -18.40 13.49
C ARG A 212 3.35 -17.20 12.57
N ILE A 213 3.47 -15.99 13.07
CA ILE A 213 3.34 -14.76 12.27
C ILE A 213 4.33 -14.73 11.10
N ASN A 214 5.53 -15.33 11.29
CA ASN A 214 6.58 -15.33 10.27
C ASN A 214 6.35 -16.36 9.14
N ASP A 215 5.35 -17.23 9.24
CA ASP A 215 4.95 -18.07 8.10
C ASP A 215 4.40 -17.16 6.99
N PRO A 216 4.81 -17.30 5.71
CA PRO A 216 4.44 -16.36 4.62
C PRO A 216 2.93 -16.12 4.49
N ASP A 217 2.11 -17.19 4.53
CA ASP A 217 0.66 -17.06 4.42
C ASP A 217 0.03 -16.36 5.64
N ASN A 218 0.59 -16.55 6.84
CA ASN A 218 0.14 -15.85 8.04
C ASN A 218 0.51 -14.37 7.99
N PHE A 219 1.71 -14.05 7.48
CA PHE A 219 2.13 -12.68 7.30
C PHE A 219 1.28 -11.97 6.23
N LEU A 220 1.00 -12.63 5.10
CA LEU A 220 0.09 -12.13 4.07
C LEU A 220 -1.32 -11.90 4.61
N SER A 221 -1.84 -12.86 5.40
CA SER A 221 -3.14 -12.73 6.06
C SER A 221 -3.17 -11.54 7.02
N LEU A 222 -2.10 -11.30 7.75
CA LEU A 222 -1.98 -10.14 8.64
C LEU A 222 -1.99 -8.82 7.86
N LEU A 223 -1.27 -8.74 6.74
CA LEU A 223 -1.32 -7.57 5.85
C LEU A 223 -2.76 -7.33 5.34
N PHE A 224 -3.49 -8.38 5.01
CA PHE A 224 -4.88 -8.28 4.58
C PHE A 224 -5.78 -7.75 5.69
N TYR A 225 -5.74 -8.32 6.88
CA TYR A 225 -6.55 -7.87 8.02
C TYR A 225 -6.23 -6.45 8.48
N PHE A 226 -5.00 -5.99 8.29
CA PHE A 226 -4.63 -4.59 8.52
C PHE A 226 -4.99 -3.66 7.34
N GLY A 227 -5.64 -4.18 6.28
CA GLY A 227 -6.03 -3.38 5.12
C GLY A 227 -4.86 -2.90 4.27
N MET A 228 -3.72 -3.60 4.34
CA MET A 228 -2.51 -3.29 3.58
C MET A 228 -2.53 -3.90 2.18
N VAL A 229 -3.24 -5.00 2.03
CA VAL A 229 -3.52 -5.66 0.75
C VAL A 229 -5.01 -5.93 0.63
N THR A 230 -5.48 -6.12 -0.58
CA THR A 230 -6.85 -6.47 -0.93
C THR A 230 -6.86 -7.61 -1.93
N ILE A 231 -7.96 -8.33 -2.00
CA ILE A 231 -8.18 -9.39 -2.98
C ILE A 231 -8.36 -8.77 -4.38
N ASP A 232 -7.61 -9.28 -5.38
CA ASP A 232 -7.64 -8.87 -6.79
C ASP A 232 -7.81 -10.08 -7.71
N GLY A 233 -8.69 -11.00 -7.34
CA GLY A 233 -8.98 -12.21 -8.10
C GLY A 233 -8.01 -13.34 -7.86
N THR A 234 -7.72 -14.11 -8.91
CA THR A 234 -6.83 -15.28 -8.84
C THR A 234 -5.74 -15.20 -9.90
N TYR A 235 -4.57 -15.78 -9.59
CA TYR A 235 -3.46 -15.93 -10.50
C TYR A 235 -2.86 -17.33 -10.31
N ASP A 236 -2.75 -18.09 -11.38
CA ASP A 236 -2.27 -19.50 -11.36
C ASP A 236 -2.99 -20.40 -10.34
N GLY A 237 -4.27 -20.09 -10.03
CA GLY A 237 -5.11 -20.86 -9.12
C GLY A 237 -4.98 -20.50 -7.64
N GLU A 238 -4.18 -19.49 -7.30
CA GLU A 238 -4.07 -18.92 -5.96
C GLU A 238 -4.76 -17.54 -5.90
N THR A 239 -5.20 -17.14 -4.71
CA THR A 239 -5.76 -15.81 -4.49
C THR A 239 -4.69 -14.76 -4.71
N LYS A 240 -4.98 -13.78 -5.56
CA LYS A 240 -4.10 -12.66 -5.88
C LYS A 240 -4.40 -11.48 -4.98
N PHE A 241 -3.36 -10.86 -4.44
CA PHE A 241 -3.45 -9.68 -3.58
C PHE A 241 -2.64 -8.54 -4.15
N ILE A 242 -3.21 -7.34 -4.07
CA ILE A 242 -2.57 -6.08 -4.47
C ILE A 242 -2.62 -5.04 -3.35
N ILE A 243 -1.86 -3.98 -3.48
CA ILE A 243 -2.02 -2.78 -2.65
C ILE A 243 -3.33 -2.10 -3.05
N PRO A 244 -4.28 -1.88 -2.11
CA PRO A 244 -5.62 -1.45 -2.48
C PRO A 244 -5.66 -0.06 -3.14
N ASN A 245 -4.91 0.91 -2.62
CA ASN A 245 -5.01 2.29 -3.04
C ASN A 245 -3.76 3.11 -2.72
N GLU A 246 -3.77 4.37 -3.14
CA GLU A 246 -2.62 5.26 -2.99
C GLU A 246 -2.29 5.62 -1.55
N VAL A 247 -3.28 5.62 -0.63
CA VAL A 247 -3.00 5.83 0.80
C VAL A 247 -2.10 4.74 1.34
N VAL A 248 -2.44 3.49 1.07
CA VAL A 248 -1.64 2.33 1.51
C VAL A 248 -0.31 2.27 0.77
N ARG A 249 -0.31 2.59 -0.53
CA ARG A 249 0.92 2.63 -1.34
C ARG A 249 1.93 3.65 -0.82
N ASP A 250 1.49 4.88 -0.52
CA ASP A 250 2.33 5.92 0.08
C ASP A 250 2.91 5.47 1.43
N GLN A 251 2.12 4.77 2.21
CA GLN A 251 2.57 4.19 3.46
C GLN A 251 3.64 3.11 3.24
N MET A 252 3.42 2.13 2.37
CA MET A 252 4.39 1.07 2.08
C MET A 252 5.72 1.63 1.57
N TYR A 253 5.68 2.59 0.67
CA TYR A 253 6.90 3.24 0.18
C TYR A 253 7.63 4.04 1.27
N THR A 254 6.88 4.76 2.12
CA THR A 254 7.45 5.47 3.27
C THR A 254 8.18 4.51 4.19
N TYR A 255 7.63 3.34 4.39
CA TYR A 255 8.22 2.27 5.18
C TYR A 255 9.50 1.71 4.60
N LEU A 256 9.49 1.37 3.32
CA LEU A 256 10.71 0.93 2.63
C LEU A 256 11.81 1.97 2.76
N LEU A 257 11.45 3.24 2.61
CA LEU A 257 12.42 4.33 2.74
C LEU A 257 12.94 4.49 4.17
N ASP A 258 12.09 4.34 5.18
CA ASP A 258 12.52 4.38 6.58
C ASP A 258 13.37 3.16 6.94
N THR A 259 13.06 2.00 6.37
CA THR A 259 13.92 0.81 6.44
C THR A 259 15.31 1.07 5.86
N TYR A 260 15.39 1.72 4.72
CA TYR A 260 16.68 2.10 4.13
C TYR A 260 17.42 3.12 5.00
N LYS A 261 16.72 4.08 5.63
CA LYS A 261 17.32 5.05 6.59
C LYS A 261 17.86 4.38 7.85
N GLU A 262 17.11 3.46 8.42
CA GLU A 262 17.58 2.65 9.57
C GLU A 262 18.84 1.84 9.22
N ASN A 263 19.07 1.62 7.95
CA ASN A 263 20.22 0.94 7.38
C ASN A 263 21.20 1.90 6.68
N ASP A 264 21.37 3.10 7.20
CA ASP A 264 22.38 4.10 6.82
C ASP A 264 22.11 4.84 5.51
N LEU A 265 20.89 4.81 4.94
CA LEU A 265 20.53 5.70 3.84
C LEU A 265 20.48 7.15 4.35
N VAL A 266 21.36 7.99 3.82
CA VAL A 266 21.36 9.43 4.08
C VAL A 266 21.04 10.16 2.79
N TYR A 267 19.99 11.00 2.82
CA TYR A 267 19.67 11.91 1.73
C TYR A 267 19.11 13.24 2.25
N ASP A 268 19.36 14.32 1.50
CA ASP A 268 18.87 15.66 1.83
C ASP A 268 17.50 15.91 1.20
N ARG A 269 16.46 16.00 2.04
CA ARG A 269 15.08 16.26 1.63
C ARG A 269 14.90 17.61 0.95
N TYR A 270 15.66 18.62 1.36
CA TYR A 270 15.56 19.96 0.80
C TYR A 270 16.09 20.02 -0.64
N SER A 271 17.28 19.47 -0.87
CA SER A 271 17.85 19.36 -2.20
C SER A 271 16.99 18.50 -3.13
N LYS A 272 16.47 17.35 -2.62
CA LYS A 272 15.53 16.51 -3.36
C LYS A 272 14.28 17.29 -3.77
N GLY A 273 13.64 18.03 -2.85
CA GLY A 273 12.45 18.80 -3.13
C GLY A 273 12.64 19.91 -4.18
N LYS A 274 13.84 20.51 -4.28
CA LYS A 274 14.17 21.43 -5.37
C LYS A 274 14.25 20.72 -6.72
N LEU A 275 14.85 19.52 -6.76
CA LEU A 275 14.93 18.72 -7.97
C LEU A 275 13.55 18.24 -8.41
N GLU A 276 12.67 17.90 -7.48
CA GLU A 276 11.27 17.56 -7.76
C GLU A 276 10.52 18.72 -8.43
N SER A 277 10.72 19.96 -7.95
CA SER A 277 10.11 21.13 -8.59
C SER A 277 10.64 21.35 -10.00
N LYS A 278 11.93 21.14 -10.22
CA LYS A 278 12.54 21.26 -11.55
C LYS A 278 12.05 20.16 -12.50
N LEU A 279 11.87 18.95 -12.00
CA LEU A 279 11.25 17.85 -12.72
C LEU A 279 9.83 18.23 -13.17
N ALA A 280 9.00 18.78 -12.27
CA ALA A 280 7.58 19.04 -12.52
C ALA A 280 7.31 20.24 -13.45
N TYR A 281 8.19 21.25 -13.45
CA TYR A 281 7.93 22.53 -14.09
C TYR A 281 8.96 22.94 -15.16
N HIS A 282 10.07 22.22 -15.28
CA HIS A 282 11.17 22.59 -16.19
C HIS A 282 11.74 21.43 -17.01
N GLY A 283 11.19 20.22 -16.87
CA GLY A 283 11.68 19.04 -17.62
C GLY A 283 13.10 18.59 -17.23
N GLU A 284 13.65 19.07 -16.10
CA GLU A 284 15.02 18.75 -15.68
C GLU A 284 15.06 17.36 -14.98
N TYR A 285 14.93 16.28 -15.76
CA TYR A 285 14.88 14.91 -15.22
C TYR A 285 16.25 14.34 -14.82
N LYS A 286 17.32 14.60 -15.60
CA LYS A 286 18.66 14.02 -15.35
C LYS A 286 19.17 14.30 -13.92
N PRO A 287 19.18 15.56 -13.42
CA PRO A 287 19.67 15.85 -12.07
C PRO A 287 18.86 15.13 -10.98
N TYR A 288 17.57 14.88 -11.20
CA TYR A 288 16.72 14.15 -10.25
C TYR A 288 17.10 12.68 -10.17
N PHE A 289 17.23 11.99 -11.31
CA PHE A 289 17.61 10.58 -11.33
C PHE A 289 19.08 10.36 -10.96
N GLU A 290 19.99 11.29 -11.31
CA GLU A 290 21.38 11.28 -10.82
C GLU A 290 21.45 11.39 -9.30
N TYR A 291 20.59 12.20 -8.69
CA TYR A 291 20.51 12.31 -7.25
C TYR A 291 20.08 10.97 -6.60
N ILE A 292 19.05 10.31 -7.14
CA ILE A 292 18.59 9.00 -6.68
C ILE A 292 19.70 7.95 -6.85
N ALA A 293 20.36 7.92 -8.02
CA ALA A 293 21.45 7.00 -8.30
C ALA A 293 22.64 7.18 -7.35
N ASN A 294 22.98 8.42 -7.02
CA ASN A 294 24.04 8.72 -6.05
C ASN A 294 23.66 8.25 -4.63
N CYS A 295 22.39 8.37 -4.23
CA CYS A 295 21.91 7.82 -2.98
C CYS A 295 21.99 6.28 -2.96
N LEU A 296 21.55 5.63 -4.05
CA LEU A 296 21.66 4.18 -4.24
C LEU A 296 23.10 3.68 -4.17
N LYS A 297 24.01 4.34 -4.88
CA LYS A 297 25.44 3.99 -4.90
C LYS A 297 26.07 4.07 -3.50
N LYS A 298 25.80 5.12 -2.76
CA LYS A 298 26.29 5.31 -1.39
C LYS A 298 25.72 4.24 -0.46
N TYR A 299 24.44 3.96 -0.55
CA TYR A 299 23.78 2.95 0.27
C TYR A 299 24.28 1.54 -0.03
N SER A 300 24.41 1.15 -1.31
CA SER A 300 24.84 -0.19 -1.72
C SER A 300 26.34 -0.45 -1.50
N SER A 301 27.18 0.60 -1.47
CA SER A 301 28.61 0.44 -1.17
C SER A 301 28.89 -0.02 0.26
N GLN A 302 27.96 0.21 1.17
CA GLN A 302 28.06 -0.18 2.58
C GLN A 302 27.57 -1.60 2.85
N ARG A 303 26.90 -2.25 1.86
CA ARG A 303 26.27 -3.57 2.02
C ARG A 303 26.45 -4.44 0.77
N ASP A 304 27.35 -5.42 0.86
CA ASP A 304 27.64 -6.35 -0.25
C ASP A 304 26.47 -7.26 -0.69
N LYS A 305 25.36 -7.30 0.06
CA LYS A 305 24.29 -8.28 -0.11
C LYS A 305 23.04 -7.77 -0.85
N GLN A 306 22.88 -6.45 -1.05
CA GLN A 306 21.70 -5.88 -1.70
C GLN A 306 22.05 -5.46 -3.14
N LYS A 307 21.94 -6.39 -4.07
CA LYS A 307 22.19 -6.17 -5.51
C LYS A 307 21.14 -6.94 -6.31
N GLY A 308 20.60 -6.31 -7.34
CA GLY A 308 19.65 -6.94 -8.26
C GLY A 308 18.61 -5.96 -8.77
N GLU A 309 17.87 -6.39 -9.77
CA GLU A 309 16.86 -5.58 -10.45
C GLU A 309 15.74 -5.12 -9.50
N ALA A 310 15.14 -6.05 -8.77
CA ALA A 310 14.07 -5.77 -7.82
C ALA A 310 14.48 -4.76 -6.74
N PHE A 311 15.75 -4.82 -6.26
CA PHE A 311 16.25 -3.84 -5.30
C PHE A 311 16.37 -2.43 -5.91
N VAL A 312 16.97 -2.32 -7.11
CA VAL A 312 17.14 -1.01 -7.78
C VAL A 312 15.77 -0.40 -8.12
N HIS A 313 14.84 -1.22 -8.59
CA HIS A 313 13.47 -0.82 -8.89
C HIS A 313 12.74 -0.34 -7.62
N GLY A 314 12.69 -1.17 -6.58
CA GLY A 314 12.04 -0.83 -5.30
C GLY A 314 12.66 0.40 -4.62
N PHE A 315 14.00 0.56 -4.69
CA PHE A 315 14.68 1.75 -4.18
C PHE A 315 14.27 3.02 -4.96
N THR A 316 14.24 2.92 -6.28
CA THR A 316 13.86 4.06 -7.15
C THR A 316 12.40 4.44 -6.90
N LEU A 317 11.49 3.46 -6.82
CA LEU A 317 10.09 3.69 -6.45
C LEU A 317 9.95 4.35 -5.07
N ALA A 318 10.61 3.82 -4.04
CA ALA A 318 10.56 4.40 -2.70
C ALA A 318 11.11 5.83 -2.64
N MET A 319 12.16 6.14 -3.42
CA MET A 319 12.70 7.50 -3.53
C MET A 319 11.78 8.43 -4.31
N THR A 320 11.06 7.94 -5.33
CA THR A 320 10.13 8.75 -6.13
C THR A 320 8.77 8.93 -5.45
N SER A 321 8.32 8.01 -4.60
CA SER A 321 7.01 8.05 -3.95
C SER A 321 6.80 9.26 -3.04
N GLN A 322 7.86 9.81 -2.45
CA GLN A 322 7.79 11.00 -1.63
C GLN A 322 7.77 12.31 -2.43
N ASN A 323 7.59 12.23 -3.74
CA ASN A 323 7.44 13.40 -4.61
C ASN A 323 6.01 13.96 -4.47
N LYS A 324 5.90 15.24 -4.16
CA LYS A 324 4.59 15.89 -3.94
C LYS A 324 3.81 16.17 -5.22
N PHE A 325 4.46 16.12 -6.39
CA PHE A 325 3.86 16.47 -7.68
C PHE A 325 3.38 15.25 -8.46
N TYR A 326 3.92 14.08 -8.16
CA TYR A 326 3.64 12.85 -8.90
C TYR A 326 3.19 11.72 -7.98
N ARG A 327 2.35 10.89 -8.56
CA ARG A 327 2.01 9.58 -8.04
C ARG A 327 2.80 8.55 -8.84
N PRO A 328 3.82 7.89 -8.28
CA PRO A 328 4.51 6.83 -8.98
C PRO A 328 3.61 5.59 -9.06
N ILE A 329 3.36 5.11 -10.25
CA ILE A 329 2.64 3.88 -10.54
C ILE A 329 3.68 2.90 -11.10
N SER A 330 3.80 1.74 -10.45
CA SER A 330 4.64 0.63 -10.90
C SER A 330 3.81 -0.31 -11.73
N GLU A 331 4.42 -0.90 -12.77
CA GLU A 331 3.83 -1.94 -13.60
C GLU A 331 2.41 -1.60 -14.09
N LEU A 332 2.32 -0.59 -14.95
CA LEU A 332 1.08 -0.29 -15.68
C LEU A 332 0.70 -1.49 -16.54
N ASP A 333 -0.31 -2.26 -16.06
CA ASP A 333 -0.92 -3.32 -16.85
C ASP A 333 -1.70 -2.70 -18.00
N ASN A 334 -1.19 -2.87 -19.20
CA ASN A 334 -1.86 -2.47 -20.42
C ASN A 334 -1.84 -3.66 -21.37
N ASP A 335 -2.83 -3.81 -22.21
CA ASP A 335 -2.96 -4.87 -23.23
C ASP A 335 -1.72 -5.10 -24.13
N GLY A 336 -0.60 -4.46 -23.85
CA GLY A 336 0.66 -4.49 -24.59
C GLY A 336 1.94 -4.61 -23.77
N GLY A 337 1.87 -4.74 -22.43
CA GLY A 337 3.04 -4.86 -21.54
C GLY A 337 3.06 -3.83 -20.41
N TYR A 338 4.15 -3.81 -19.64
CA TYR A 338 4.29 -3.02 -18.42
C TYR A 338 5.39 -1.96 -18.57
N ALA A 339 5.10 -0.68 -18.23
CA ALA A 339 6.15 0.30 -17.95
C ALA A 339 6.59 0.15 -16.49
N ASP A 340 7.90 0.18 -16.26
CA ASP A 340 8.42 -0.03 -14.90
C ASP A 340 7.97 1.05 -13.92
N ILE A 341 7.94 2.33 -14.33
CA ILE A 341 7.49 3.44 -13.49
C ILE A 341 6.78 4.50 -14.33
N PHE A 342 5.57 4.87 -13.96
CA PHE A 342 4.89 6.05 -14.46
C PHE A 342 4.76 7.10 -13.35
N LEU A 343 5.36 8.27 -13.53
CA LEU A 343 5.16 9.42 -12.66
C LEU A 343 3.91 10.18 -13.11
N SER A 344 2.76 9.71 -12.63
CA SER A 344 1.45 10.29 -12.95
C SER A 344 1.29 11.67 -12.31
N PRO A 345 1.06 12.74 -13.08
CA PRO A 345 1.02 14.09 -12.56
C PRO A 345 -0.26 14.35 -11.75
N LEU A 346 -0.13 15.02 -10.60
CA LEU A 346 -1.25 15.41 -9.74
C LEU A 346 -1.85 16.74 -10.23
N CYS A 347 -2.29 16.80 -11.50
CA CYS A 347 -2.81 18.01 -12.12
C CYS A 347 -4.08 18.56 -11.47
N ASP A 348 -4.87 17.75 -10.78
CA ASP A 348 -6.05 18.20 -10.03
C ASP A 348 -5.67 19.06 -8.82
N ILE A 349 -4.46 18.82 -8.29
CA ILE A 349 -3.89 19.55 -7.15
C ILE A 349 -2.97 20.67 -7.62
N TYR A 350 -2.12 20.40 -8.62
CA TYR A 350 -1.12 21.32 -9.17
C TYR A 350 -1.43 21.61 -10.64
N LYS A 351 -2.36 22.54 -10.86
CA LYS A 351 -2.93 22.85 -12.19
C LYS A 351 -1.95 23.44 -13.20
N ASP A 352 -0.82 23.93 -12.72
CA ASP A 352 0.25 24.58 -13.50
C ASP A 352 1.45 23.67 -13.79
N MET A 353 1.33 22.37 -13.51
CA MET A 353 2.36 21.40 -13.88
C MET A 353 2.52 21.32 -15.40
N VAL A 354 3.78 21.15 -15.84
CA VAL A 354 4.15 21.16 -17.26
C VAL A 354 4.58 19.78 -17.75
N ASP A 355 5.22 18.98 -16.91
CA ASP A 355 5.89 17.76 -17.32
C ASP A 355 5.38 16.52 -16.58
N SER A 356 5.33 15.37 -17.27
CA SER A 356 5.05 14.03 -16.73
C SER A 356 6.01 13.01 -17.33
N TYR A 357 6.18 11.85 -16.68
CA TYR A 357 7.26 10.93 -17.04
C TYR A 357 6.78 9.50 -17.05
N ILE A 358 7.12 8.76 -18.09
CA ILE A 358 7.09 7.31 -18.12
C ILE A 358 8.53 6.80 -18.22
N ILE A 359 8.88 5.79 -17.46
CA ILE A 359 10.26 5.38 -17.26
C ILE A 359 10.35 3.87 -17.43
N GLU A 360 11.25 3.46 -18.31
CA GLU A 360 11.69 2.08 -18.41
C GLU A 360 13.04 1.97 -17.68
N LEU A 361 13.05 1.20 -16.60
CA LEU A 361 14.21 1.00 -15.76
C LEU A 361 14.83 -0.36 -16.04
N LYS A 362 16.10 -0.39 -16.43
CA LYS A 362 16.81 -1.64 -16.68
C LYS A 362 18.00 -1.79 -15.74
N TYR A 363 18.22 -3.02 -15.32
CA TYR A 363 19.36 -3.40 -14.50
C TYR A 363 20.25 -4.38 -15.24
N CYS A 364 21.56 -4.18 -15.15
CA CYS A 364 22.53 -5.18 -15.59
C CYS A 364 23.68 -5.33 -14.59
N LYS A 365 24.35 -6.49 -14.64
CA LYS A 365 25.44 -6.80 -13.71
C LYS A 365 26.63 -5.89 -13.95
N SER A 366 27.47 -5.68 -12.92
CA SER A 366 28.64 -4.77 -12.99
C SER A 366 29.66 -5.14 -14.09
N GLN A 367 29.70 -6.38 -14.52
CA GLN A 367 30.57 -6.87 -15.59
C GLN A 367 30.00 -6.72 -17.02
N THR A 368 28.77 -6.20 -17.16
CA THR A 368 28.11 -6.02 -18.47
C THR A 368 28.89 -4.98 -19.30
N THR A 369 29.13 -5.30 -20.57
CA THR A 369 29.88 -4.41 -21.47
C THR A 369 29.05 -3.23 -21.96
N ASP A 370 29.70 -2.18 -22.46
CA ASP A 370 29.00 -0.99 -22.99
C ASP A 370 28.16 -1.34 -24.24
N GLU A 371 28.60 -2.33 -25.05
CA GLU A 371 27.81 -2.82 -26.19
C GLU A 371 26.50 -3.49 -25.74
N GLN A 372 26.57 -4.27 -24.66
CA GLN A 372 25.39 -4.90 -24.08
C GLN A 372 24.44 -3.85 -23.43
N VAL A 373 24.99 -2.83 -22.80
CA VAL A 373 24.20 -1.70 -22.28
C VAL A 373 23.47 -0.97 -23.41
N LYS A 374 24.14 -0.75 -24.54
CA LYS A 374 23.53 -0.14 -25.72
C LYS A 374 22.36 -0.98 -26.27
N LYS A 375 22.53 -2.29 -26.32
CA LYS A 375 21.45 -3.20 -26.75
C LYS A 375 20.26 -3.15 -25.79
N LEU A 376 20.50 -3.16 -24.47
CA LEU A 376 19.44 -2.97 -23.46
C LEU A 376 18.71 -1.63 -23.62
N PHE A 377 19.43 -0.58 -23.97
CA PHE A 377 18.82 0.72 -24.24
C PHE A 377 17.89 0.69 -25.46
N GLU A 378 18.30 0.03 -26.54
CA GLU A 378 17.50 -0.13 -27.76
C GLU A 378 16.22 -0.94 -27.48
N GLU A 379 16.34 -2.05 -26.72
CA GLU A 379 15.22 -2.88 -26.28
C GLU A 379 14.23 -2.09 -25.40
N ALA A 380 14.73 -1.38 -24.39
CA ALA A 380 13.95 -0.54 -23.49
C ALA A 380 13.22 0.59 -24.23
N SER A 381 13.90 1.22 -25.20
CA SER A 381 13.32 2.28 -26.03
C SER A 381 12.14 1.78 -26.87
N ALA A 382 12.22 0.55 -27.37
CA ALA A 382 11.13 -0.08 -28.11
C ALA A 382 9.94 -0.46 -27.19
N GLN A 383 10.21 -0.84 -25.95
CA GLN A 383 9.19 -1.17 -24.97
C GLN A 383 8.39 0.07 -24.55
N ILE A 384 9.05 1.11 -24.06
CA ILE A 384 8.40 2.30 -23.51
C ILE A 384 7.49 3.02 -24.52
N SER A 385 7.81 2.94 -25.80
CA SER A 385 7.00 3.56 -26.86
C SER A 385 5.60 2.96 -26.97
N ARG A 386 5.44 1.67 -26.66
CA ARG A 386 4.13 0.98 -26.65
C ARG A 386 3.27 1.38 -25.47
N TYR A 387 3.88 1.58 -24.29
CA TYR A 387 3.15 1.88 -23.06
C TYR A 387 2.65 3.33 -22.98
N ALA A 388 3.42 4.24 -23.54
CA ALA A 388 3.07 5.67 -23.56
C ALA A 388 1.77 5.98 -24.31
N ASP A 389 1.33 5.08 -25.19
CA ASP A 389 0.12 5.25 -26.00
C ASP A 389 -1.15 4.67 -25.36
N SER A 390 -1.08 4.14 -24.14
CA SER A 390 -2.23 3.61 -23.44
C SER A 390 -3.24 4.69 -23.07
N ASP A 391 -4.54 4.33 -23.04
CA ASP A 391 -5.61 5.25 -22.68
C ASP A 391 -5.44 5.79 -21.26
N MET A 392 -4.99 4.94 -20.30
CA MET A 392 -4.73 5.34 -18.94
C MET A 392 -3.66 6.44 -18.86
N VAL A 393 -2.53 6.29 -19.57
CA VAL A 393 -1.47 7.30 -19.59
C VAL A 393 -1.99 8.58 -20.25
N ARG A 394 -2.67 8.48 -21.40
CA ARG A 394 -3.25 9.64 -22.09
C ARG A 394 -4.20 10.44 -21.23
N GLU A 395 -5.08 9.75 -20.46
CA GLU A 395 -5.99 10.43 -19.54
C GLU A 395 -5.26 11.06 -18.36
N ALA A 396 -4.22 10.40 -17.83
CA ALA A 396 -3.51 10.87 -16.64
C ALA A 396 -2.61 12.07 -16.93
N VAL A 397 -1.96 12.12 -18.10
CA VAL A 397 -1.03 13.23 -18.47
C VAL A 397 -1.74 14.56 -18.69
N LYS A 398 -3.05 14.53 -19.02
CA LYS A 398 -3.88 15.73 -19.22
C LYS A 398 -3.21 16.77 -20.15
N THR A 399 -2.77 17.90 -19.56
CA THR A 399 -2.12 19.02 -20.29
C THR A 399 -0.61 19.00 -20.19
N THR A 400 -0.02 18.05 -19.46
CA THR A 400 1.43 17.96 -19.32
C THR A 400 2.10 17.34 -20.55
N LYS A 401 3.35 17.69 -20.79
CA LYS A 401 4.21 17.01 -21.77
C LYS A 401 4.68 15.68 -21.16
N LEU A 402 4.40 14.57 -21.84
CA LEU A 402 4.90 13.26 -21.45
C LEU A 402 6.33 13.06 -21.96
N HIS A 403 7.26 12.85 -21.04
CA HIS A 403 8.65 12.46 -21.32
C HIS A 403 8.79 10.95 -21.20
N LYS A 404 9.42 10.32 -22.18
CA LYS A 404 9.70 8.88 -22.21
C LYS A 404 11.17 8.67 -21.88
N LEU A 405 11.47 8.13 -20.70
CA LEU A 405 12.83 7.99 -20.20
C LEU A 405 13.26 6.53 -20.13
N VAL A 406 14.46 6.24 -20.61
CA VAL A 406 15.15 4.98 -20.36
C VAL A 406 16.25 5.22 -19.33
N VAL A 407 16.16 4.51 -18.19
CA VAL A 407 17.14 4.59 -17.11
C VAL A 407 17.80 3.23 -16.94
N ILE A 408 19.12 3.15 -17.07
CA ILE A 408 19.87 1.90 -16.96
C ILE A 408 20.86 1.96 -15.83
N TYR A 409 20.80 0.96 -14.95
CA TYR A 409 21.76 0.74 -13.89
C TYR A 409 22.66 -0.46 -14.20
N ARG A 410 23.98 -0.23 -14.08
CA ARG A 410 24.99 -1.28 -14.10
C ARG A 410 25.54 -1.48 -12.71
N GLY A 411 25.06 -2.53 -12.01
CA GLY A 411 25.25 -2.64 -10.57
C GLY A 411 24.55 -1.49 -9.84
N ALA A 412 25.29 -0.71 -9.07
CA ALA A 412 24.77 0.46 -8.36
C ALA A 412 25.01 1.80 -9.10
N GLU A 413 25.50 1.76 -10.33
CA GLU A 413 25.80 2.97 -11.11
C GLU A 413 24.76 3.17 -12.22
N MET A 414 24.17 4.35 -12.29
CA MET A 414 23.37 4.75 -13.41
C MET A 414 24.29 5.05 -14.60
N VAL A 415 24.16 4.28 -15.68
CA VAL A 415 24.99 4.41 -16.90
C VAL A 415 24.24 5.05 -18.06
N ALA A 416 22.91 5.12 -18.00
CA ALA A 416 22.09 5.85 -18.95
C ALA A 416 20.88 6.47 -18.25
N CYS A 417 20.47 7.67 -18.67
CA CYS A 417 19.23 8.34 -18.32
C CYS A 417 18.89 9.30 -19.47
N GLU A 418 18.19 8.80 -20.49
CA GLU A 418 17.96 9.50 -21.73
C GLU A 418 16.48 9.52 -22.10
N GLU A 419 16.04 10.65 -22.69
CA GLU A 419 14.71 10.79 -23.31
C GLU A 419 14.75 10.23 -24.74
N ILE A 420 13.68 9.50 -25.14
CA ILE A 420 13.54 8.90 -26.47
C ILE A 420 12.40 9.56 -27.27
#